data_9138e0137b57f10c52f849364921b8d4
#
_entry.id   9138e0137b57f10c52f849364921b8d4
#
_cell.length_a   1.000
_cell.length_b   1.000
_cell.length_c   1.000
_cell.angle_alpha   90.00
_cell.angle_beta   90.00
_cell.angle_gamma   90.00
#
_symmetry.space_group_name_H-M   'P 1'
#
loop_
_entity.id
_entity.type
_entity.pdbx_description
1 polymer ?
#
loop_
_entity_poly.entity_id
_entity_poly.type
_entity_poly.pdbx_seq_one_letter_code
_entity_poly.pdbx_strand_id
1 'polypeptide(L)'
;DTDRSRGLGDVYKRQAVFRYTDKKSGINSVLFSFEDHNNDENFSDVVFTMTSNPVDAVTDIPSVDVNDGKKTANVLRGIYAFEDLWPSRGDYDMNDVMVRSDYEKVFNEKGIFEESFMLKTFANFAGNANGLAVTLTGAAAAAKLEFSVRKPGAETFEAADFERDGKVVLLTPDVKETMGATYRITAKYDAPVAEAQAGTIKPFIYRTDRDGLTAGKRWEVHIPYEAPTARAEMSFFGTNDDKSVPEKGIYYVRAENYPFAFFLSGANDGDVAKLLDQTNEKSPIDQIYPAYAEWAATNGEKNKDWYKK
;
A
#
# COMPACT_ATOMS: atom_id res chain seq x y z
N ASP A 1 40.18 -26.37 -23.24
CA ASP A 1 39.63 -25.85 -24.51
C ASP A 1 38.13 -25.55 -24.51
N THR A 2 37.49 -25.81 -23.40
CA THR A 2 36.11 -25.46 -23.18
C THR A 2 35.90 -24.01 -22.73
N ASP A 3 36.96 -23.33 -22.30
CA ASP A 3 36.91 -21.92 -21.91
C ASP A 3 36.88 -20.92 -23.09
N ARG A 4 37.19 -21.37 -24.29
CA ARG A 4 37.14 -20.51 -25.48
C ARG A 4 35.75 -20.31 -26.07
N SER A 5 34.77 -21.11 -25.67
CA SER A 5 33.39 -20.96 -26.13
C SER A 5 32.58 -19.95 -25.28
N ARG A 6 33.11 -19.49 -24.17
CA ARG A 6 32.55 -18.42 -23.34
C ARG A 6 32.93 -17.02 -23.77
N GLY A 7 33.32 -16.84 -24.99
CA GLY A 7 33.77 -15.64 -25.64
C GLY A 7 33.34 -14.29 -25.07
N LEU A 8 33.65 -13.22 -25.75
CA LEU A 8 33.36 -11.83 -25.40
C LEU A 8 31.94 -11.57 -24.81
N GLY A 9 30.95 -12.42 -25.11
CA GLY A 9 29.61 -12.31 -24.56
C GLY A 9 29.49 -12.53 -23.05
N ASP A 10 30.31 -13.42 -22.47
CA ASP A 10 30.35 -13.64 -21.02
C ASP A 10 31.15 -12.56 -20.28
N VAL A 11 32.18 -12.03 -20.94
CA VAL A 11 32.94 -10.91 -20.39
C VAL A 11 32.08 -9.65 -20.30
N TYR A 12 31.26 -9.40 -21.29
CA TYR A 12 30.34 -8.25 -21.29
C TYR A 12 29.19 -8.37 -20.29
N LYS A 13 28.84 -9.58 -19.86
CA LYS A 13 27.83 -9.78 -18.82
C LYS A 13 28.38 -9.60 -17.40
N ARG A 14 29.69 -9.52 -17.23
CA ARG A 14 30.35 -9.43 -15.93
C ARG A 14 30.94 -8.06 -15.64
N GLN A 15 30.62 -7.07 -16.45
CA GLN A 15 31.04 -5.68 -16.22
C GLN A 15 29.89 -4.72 -16.47
N ALA A 16 29.83 -3.71 -15.65
CA ALA A 16 28.96 -2.56 -15.84
C ALA A 16 29.83 -1.29 -15.94
N VAL A 17 29.55 -0.43 -16.91
CA VAL A 17 30.28 0.80 -17.14
C VAL A 17 29.29 1.95 -17.26
N PHE A 18 29.45 2.95 -16.40
CA PHE A 18 28.54 4.09 -16.32
C PHE A 18 29.29 5.40 -16.25
N ARG A 19 28.73 6.44 -16.83
CA ARG A 19 29.18 7.82 -16.62
C ARG A 19 28.37 8.45 -15.52
N TYR A 20 29.01 9.13 -14.56
CA TYR A 20 28.33 9.89 -13.52
C TYR A 20 29.02 11.23 -13.26
N THR A 21 28.26 12.18 -12.76
CA THR A 21 28.78 13.46 -12.28
C THR A 21 28.72 13.47 -10.76
N ASP A 22 29.86 13.65 -10.11
CA ASP A 22 29.89 13.90 -8.66
C ASP A 22 29.29 15.29 -8.39
N LYS A 23 28.15 15.32 -7.75
CA LYS A 23 27.42 16.57 -7.49
C LYS A 23 28.14 17.52 -6.52
N LYS A 24 29.05 17.02 -5.68
CA LYS A 24 29.82 17.85 -4.75
C LYS A 24 31.00 18.54 -5.44
N SER A 25 31.71 17.81 -6.28
CA SER A 25 32.92 18.31 -6.97
C SER A 25 32.61 18.82 -8.38
N GLY A 26 31.47 18.46 -8.96
CA GLY A 26 31.16 18.70 -10.37
C GLY A 26 32.01 17.89 -11.35
N ILE A 27 32.79 16.92 -10.85
CA ILE A 27 33.68 16.10 -11.67
C ILE A 27 32.89 14.98 -12.35
N ASN A 28 33.01 14.90 -13.66
CA ASN A 28 32.49 13.77 -14.42
C ASN A 28 33.50 12.62 -14.38
N SER A 29 33.00 11.42 -14.11
CA SER A 29 33.79 10.22 -14.01
C SER A 29 33.13 9.04 -14.71
N VAL A 30 33.90 8.04 -15.08
CA VAL A 30 33.41 6.75 -15.54
C VAL A 30 33.59 5.74 -14.40
N LEU A 31 32.51 5.09 -14.01
CA LEU A 31 32.51 4.01 -13.04
C LEU A 31 32.61 2.69 -13.78
N PHE A 32 33.58 1.89 -13.43
CA PHE A 32 33.74 0.50 -13.84
C PHE A 32 33.40 -0.41 -12.66
N SER A 33 32.55 -1.38 -12.90
CA SER A 33 32.09 -2.33 -11.91
C SER A 33 32.16 -3.73 -12.50
N PHE A 34 32.69 -4.68 -11.75
CA PHE A 34 32.91 -6.05 -12.20
C PHE A 34 32.27 -7.04 -11.25
N GLU A 35 31.78 -8.12 -11.84
CA GLU A 35 31.29 -9.32 -11.19
C GLU A 35 32.34 -10.44 -11.39
N ASP A 36 32.89 -11.00 -10.32
CA ASP A 36 33.95 -12.01 -10.41
C ASP A 36 33.43 -13.45 -10.25
N HIS A 37 32.34 -13.63 -9.52
CA HIS A 37 31.88 -14.97 -9.15
C HIS A 37 30.36 -15.03 -8.93
N ASN A 38 29.77 -16.21 -9.12
CA ASN A 38 28.41 -16.62 -8.75
C ASN A 38 27.20 -16.00 -9.46
N ASN A 39 27.34 -15.10 -10.40
CA ASN A 39 26.20 -14.53 -11.14
C ASN A 39 25.08 -13.96 -10.25
N ASP A 40 25.45 -13.32 -9.13
CA ASP A 40 24.45 -12.64 -8.29
C ASP A 40 24.07 -11.26 -8.83
N GLU A 41 24.70 -10.87 -9.95
CA GLU A 41 24.43 -9.62 -10.69
C GLU A 41 24.56 -8.35 -9.84
N ASN A 42 25.29 -8.39 -8.74
CA ASN A 42 25.45 -7.23 -7.87
C ASN A 42 26.57 -6.25 -8.31
N PHE A 43 27.49 -6.68 -9.18
CA PHE A 43 28.58 -5.90 -9.77
C PHE A 43 29.42 -5.12 -8.75
N SER A 44 29.60 -5.62 -7.55
CA SER A 44 30.30 -4.94 -6.46
C SER A 44 31.65 -5.53 -6.12
N ASP A 45 32.10 -6.59 -6.81
CA ASP A 45 33.32 -7.32 -6.45
C ASP A 45 34.58 -6.48 -6.70
N VAL A 46 34.61 -5.79 -7.81
CA VAL A 46 35.66 -4.79 -8.09
C VAL A 46 35.01 -3.53 -8.66
N VAL A 47 35.17 -2.42 -7.98
CA VAL A 47 34.66 -1.12 -8.41
C VAL A 47 35.79 -0.10 -8.42
N PHE A 48 35.98 0.61 -9.54
CA PHE A 48 36.89 1.75 -9.60
C PHE A 48 36.31 2.87 -10.51
N THR A 49 36.82 4.06 -10.30
CA THR A 49 36.46 5.23 -11.12
C THR A 49 37.64 5.72 -11.92
N MET A 50 37.37 6.22 -13.11
CA MET A 50 38.33 6.87 -13.98
C MET A 50 37.81 8.24 -14.37
N THR A 51 38.68 9.25 -14.34
CA THR A 51 38.40 10.56 -14.91
C THR A 51 39.23 10.73 -16.18
N SER A 52 38.60 11.27 -17.23
CA SER A 52 39.30 11.63 -18.49
C SER A 52 39.23 13.14 -18.67
N ASN A 53 40.25 13.68 -19.33
CA ASN A 53 40.29 15.11 -19.70
C ASN A 53 40.62 15.25 -21.21
N PRO A 54 39.66 15.71 -22.06
CA PRO A 54 38.29 16.05 -21.67
C PRO A 54 37.48 14.80 -21.36
N VAL A 55 36.48 14.93 -20.47
CA VAL A 55 35.58 13.83 -20.10
C VAL A 55 34.78 13.30 -21.29
N ASP A 56 34.51 14.15 -22.24
CA ASP A 56 33.78 13.83 -23.49
C ASP A 56 34.59 13.01 -24.49
N ALA A 57 35.86 12.72 -24.19
CA ALA A 57 36.67 11.80 -25.01
C ALA A 57 36.17 10.35 -24.92
N VAL A 58 35.36 10.03 -23.95
CA VAL A 58 34.71 8.70 -23.79
C VAL A 58 33.27 8.83 -24.27
N THR A 59 32.99 8.38 -25.49
CA THR A 59 31.66 8.37 -26.10
C THR A 59 30.93 7.05 -25.83
N ASP A 60 29.60 7.05 -26.02
CA ASP A 60 28.73 5.86 -25.99
C ASP A 60 28.63 5.12 -24.65
N ILE A 61 29.09 5.72 -23.56
CA ILE A 61 28.83 5.19 -22.22
C ILE A 61 27.52 5.77 -21.69
N PRO A 62 26.56 4.93 -21.26
CA PRO A 62 25.33 5.42 -20.68
C PRO A 62 25.63 6.25 -19.43
N SER A 63 25.01 7.41 -19.32
CA SER A 63 25.07 8.20 -18.08
C SER A 63 24.11 7.61 -17.05
N VAL A 64 24.61 7.34 -15.85
CA VAL A 64 23.79 7.04 -14.70
C VAL A 64 23.62 8.32 -13.91
N ASP A 65 22.40 8.72 -13.70
CA ASP A 65 22.09 9.70 -12.68
C ASP A 65 22.34 9.02 -11.35
N VAL A 66 23.45 9.36 -10.69
CA VAL A 66 23.75 8.83 -9.37
C VAL A 66 22.69 9.37 -8.43
N ASN A 67 21.86 8.49 -7.99
CA ASN A 67 20.58 8.73 -7.33
C ASN A 67 20.75 9.29 -5.90
N ASP A 68 21.68 10.20 -5.66
CA ASP A 68 22.00 10.86 -4.36
C ASP A 68 22.01 9.89 -3.16
N GLY A 69 22.40 8.63 -3.38
CA GLY A 69 22.31 7.58 -2.35
C GLY A 69 20.88 7.16 -2.02
N LYS A 70 19.90 7.52 -2.85
CA LYS A 70 18.52 7.10 -2.66
C LYS A 70 18.38 5.59 -2.80
N LYS A 71 17.62 5.03 -1.89
CA LYS A 71 17.26 3.61 -1.80
C LYS A 71 15.75 3.47 -1.90
N THR A 72 15.28 2.33 -2.39
CA THR A 72 13.87 1.96 -2.37
C THR A 72 13.65 0.86 -1.34
N ALA A 73 12.62 1.00 -0.53
CA ALA A 73 12.16 -0.05 0.37
C ALA A 73 10.70 -0.37 0.09
N ASN A 74 10.42 -1.66 -0.02
CA ASN A 74 9.07 -2.19 -0.19
C ASN A 74 8.64 -2.89 1.09
N VAL A 75 7.42 -2.61 1.56
CA VAL A 75 6.88 -3.18 2.79
C VAL A 75 5.46 -3.69 2.54
N LEU A 76 5.25 -4.99 2.79
CA LEU A 76 3.89 -5.51 2.93
C LEU A 76 3.31 -4.98 4.24
N ARG A 77 2.25 -4.18 4.15
CA ARG A 77 1.57 -3.66 5.35
C ARG A 77 0.58 -4.66 5.93
N GLY A 78 -0.24 -5.29 5.10
CA GLY A 78 -1.22 -6.27 5.55
C GLY A 78 -2.52 -6.21 4.77
N ILE A 79 -3.59 -6.68 5.39
CA ILE A 79 -4.91 -6.84 4.78
C ILE A 79 -5.96 -6.07 5.57
N TYR A 80 -6.77 -5.26 4.90
CA TYR A 80 -8.01 -4.69 5.41
C TYR A 80 -9.17 -5.60 5.05
N ALA A 81 -10.10 -5.77 5.99
CA ALA A 81 -11.34 -6.52 5.81
C ALA A 81 -12.51 -5.70 6.36
N PHE A 82 -13.63 -5.70 5.64
CA PHE A 82 -14.78 -4.84 5.90
C PHE A 82 -16.08 -5.63 5.83
N GLU A 83 -17.03 -5.28 6.73
CA GLU A 83 -18.45 -5.62 6.67
C GLU A 83 -19.23 -4.50 6.02
N ASP A 84 -20.13 -4.82 5.08
CA ASP A 84 -20.87 -3.82 4.31
C ASP A 84 -22.29 -3.56 4.81
N LEU A 85 -22.72 -4.21 5.88
CA LEU A 85 -24.06 -4.02 6.46
C LEU A 85 -24.08 -3.08 7.68
N TRP A 86 -22.95 -2.47 8.07
CA TRP A 86 -22.95 -1.46 9.13
C TRP A 86 -24.07 -0.44 8.93
N PRO A 87 -24.81 -0.03 9.97
CA PRO A 87 -24.63 -0.24 11.40
C PRO A 87 -25.17 -1.57 11.93
N SER A 88 -25.71 -2.43 11.08
CA SER A 88 -26.13 -3.80 11.46
C SER A 88 -24.94 -4.75 11.43
N ARG A 89 -25.01 -5.82 12.24
CA ARG A 89 -23.95 -6.82 12.35
C ARG A 89 -23.65 -7.54 11.03
N GLY A 90 -24.68 -7.79 10.22
CA GLY A 90 -24.55 -8.68 9.07
C GLY A 90 -24.33 -10.14 9.50
N ASP A 91 -23.76 -10.93 8.62
CA ASP A 91 -23.32 -12.30 8.87
C ASP A 91 -21.96 -12.38 9.57
N TYR A 92 -21.23 -11.27 9.57
CA TYR A 92 -20.01 -11.08 10.35
C TYR A 92 -18.88 -12.04 9.97
N ASP A 93 -18.74 -12.29 8.71
CA ASP A 93 -17.66 -13.12 8.18
C ASP A 93 -16.44 -12.32 7.67
N MET A 94 -16.59 -10.97 7.59
CA MET A 94 -15.53 -10.00 7.31
C MET A 94 -14.91 -10.17 5.92
N ASN A 95 -15.66 -10.63 4.96
CA ASN A 95 -15.19 -10.90 3.60
C ASN A 95 -15.88 -10.06 2.51
N ASP A 96 -16.81 -9.20 2.89
CA ASP A 96 -17.54 -8.35 1.95
C ASP A 96 -16.61 -7.52 1.05
N VAL A 97 -15.58 -6.93 1.63
CA VAL A 97 -14.49 -6.31 0.87
C VAL A 97 -13.17 -6.56 1.59
N MET A 98 -12.22 -7.16 0.88
CA MET A 98 -10.87 -7.35 1.39
C MET A 98 -9.83 -6.70 0.47
N VAL A 99 -8.89 -5.97 1.07
CA VAL A 99 -7.92 -5.16 0.36
C VAL A 99 -6.52 -5.38 0.94
N ARG A 100 -5.58 -5.83 0.09
CA ARG A 100 -4.16 -5.88 0.43
C ARG A 100 -3.57 -4.49 0.35
N SER A 101 -2.75 -4.13 1.32
CA SER A 101 -2.01 -2.88 1.38
C SER A 101 -0.51 -3.15 1.34
N ASP A 102 0.16 -2.57 0.36
CA ASP A 102 1.61 -2.52 0.24
C ASP A 102 2.09 -1.07 0.27
N TYR A 103 3.34 -0.87 0.62
CA TYR A 103 3.96 0.44 0.75
C TYR A 103 5.38 0.42 0.19
N GLU A 104 5.72 1.43 -0.57
CA GLU A 104 7.07 1.66 -1.07
C GLU A 104 7.51 3.06 -0.70
N LYS A 105 8.79 3.23 -0.35
CA LYS A 105 9.39 4.55 -0.17
C LYS A 105 10.74 4.66 -0.86
N VAL A 106 11.01 5.85 -1.39
CA VAL A 106 12.33 6.26 -1.90
C VAL A 106 12.94 7.23 -0.90
N PHE A 107 14.08 6.88 -0.33
CA PHE A 107 14.68 7.60 0.78
C PHE A 107 16.22 7.54 0.77
N ASN A 108 16.85 8.42 1.53
CA ASN A 108 18.27 8.36 1.89
C ASN A 108 18.47 8.91 3.32
N GLU A 109 19.72 9.25 3.69
CA GLU A 109 20.05 9.85 4.99
C GLU A 109 19.37 11.19 5.30
N LYS A 110 18.91 11.92 4.27
CA LYS A 110 18.19 13.19 4.41
C LYS A 110 16.70 13.00 4.70
N GLY A 111 16.15 11.81 4.46
CA GLY A 111 14.75 11.49 4.65
C GLY A 111 14.10 10.84 3.43
N ILE A 112 12.78 10.90 3.39
CA ILE A 112 11.91 10.30 2.37
C ILE A 112 11.61 11.34 1.29
N PHE A 113 11.81 10.99 0.03
CA PHE A 113 11.54 11.83 -1.14
C PHE A 113 10.22 11.48 -1.83
N GLU A 114 9.83 10.21 -1.75
CA GLU A 114 8.63 9.69 -2.39
C GLU A 114 8.06 8.54 -1.59
N GLU A 115 6.75 8.45 -1.53
CA GLU A 115 6.01 7.34 -0.93
C GLU A 115 4.95 6.85 -1.91
N SER A 116 4.85 5.54 -2.09
CA SER A 116 3.79 4.91 -2.89
C SER A 116 2.96 3.99 -2.00
N PHE A 117 1.66 4.25 -1.96
CA PHE A 117 0.67 3.43 -1.27
C PHE A 117 -0.08 2.61 -2.32
N MET A 118 -0.02 1.30 -2.20
CA MET A 118 -0.68 0.38 -3.13
C MET A 118 -1.77 -0.38 -2.42
N LEU A 119 -2.96 -0.38 -3.02
CA LEU A 119 -4.13 -1.12 -2.54
C LEU A 119 -4.62 -2.05 -3.64
N LYS A 120 -4.58 -3.35 -3.39
CA LYS A 120 -5.11 -4.38 -4.29
C LYS A 120 -6.41 -4.92 -3.74
N THR A 121 -7.49 -4.82 -4.52
CA THR A 121 -8.76 -5.48 -4.21
C THR A 121 -8.57 -6.99 -4.33
N PHE A 122 -8.82 -7.71 -3.25
CA PHE A 122 -8.47 -9.12 -3.12
C PHE A 122 -9.69 -10.03 -3.13
N ALA A 123 -10.73 -9.68 -2.39
CA ALA A 123 -12.00 -10.39 -2.35
C ALA A 123 -13.17 -9.41 -2.21
N ASN A 124 -14.31 -9.81 -2.75
CA ASN A 124 -15.58 -9.12 -2.61
C ASN A 124 -16.71 -10.14 -2.68
N PHE A 125 -17.27 -10.47 -1.55
CA PHE A 125 -18.45 -11.35 -1.43
C PHE A 125 -19.74 -10.55 -1.17
N ALA A 126 -19.64 -9.24 -1.04
CA ALA A 126 -20.77 -8.35 -0.84
C ALA A 126 -21.84 -8.46 -1.92
N GLY A 127 -23.10 -8.39 -1.51
CA GLY A 127 -24.22 -8.20 -2.41
C GLY A 127 -24.31 -6.79 -2.99
N ASN A 128 -23.82 -5.79 -2.23
CA ASN A 128 -23.89 -4.38 -2.57
C ASN A 128 -22.70 -3.90 -3.42
N ALA A 129 -22.89 -2.79 -4.13
CA ALA A 129 -21.80 -2.07 -4.78
C ALA A 129 -21.07 -1.21 -3.74
N ASN A 130 -19.90 -1.64 -3.32
CA ASN A 130 -19.07 -0.92 -2.35
C ASN A 130 -17.94 -0.21 -3.05
N GLY A 131 -17.85 1.10 -2.89
CA GLY A 131 -16.68 1.88 -3.29
C GLY A 131 -15.51 1.69 -2.32
N LEU A 132 -14.29 1.90 -2.80
CA LEU A 132 -13.06 1.94 -2.01
C LEU A 132 -12.46 3.33 -2.06
N ALA A 133 -12.11 3.86 -0.92
CA ALA A 133 -11.47 5.16 -0.79
C ALA A 133 -10.38 5.13 0.30
N VAL A 134 -9.56 6.17 0.33
CA VAL A 134 -8.56 6.36 1.39
C VAL A 134 -8.57 7.80 1.88
N THR A 135 -8.27 7.99 3.16
CA THR A 135 -7.87 9.29 3.72
C THR A 135 -6.35 9.33 3.82
N LEU A 136 -5.73 10.35 3.26
CA LEU A 136 -4.29 10.61 3.38
C LEU A 136 -3.98 11.35 4.66
N THR A 137 -2.92 10.94 5.36
CA THR A 137 -2.45 11.59 6.60
C THR A 137 -0.93 11.79 6.56
N GLY A 138 -0.36 12.46 7.57
CA GLY A 138 1.05 12.78 7.57
C GLY A 138 1.45 13.68 6.38
N ALA A 139 2.69 13.57 5.93
CA ALA A 139 3.22 14.38 4.83
C ALA A 139 2.47 14.14 3.51
N ALA A 140 1.97 12.93 3.26
CA ALA A 140 1.24 12.58 2.04
C ALA A 140 -0.04 13.43 1.85
N ALA A 141 -0.66 13.93 2.92
CA ALA A 141 -1.86 14.75 2.84
C ALA A 141 -1.64 16.10 2.13
N ALA A 142 -0.41 16.61 2.11
CA ALA A 142 -0.02 17.89 1.50
C ALA A 142 0.93 17.72 0.31
N ALA A 143 1.26 16.49 -0.08
CA ALA A 143 2.19 16.19 -1.15
C ALA A 143 1.60 16.44 -2.54
N LYS A 144 2.50 16.55 -3.53
CA LYS A 144 2.12 16.38 -4.94
C LYS A 144 1.79 14.90 -5.17
N LEU A 145 0.56 14.63 -5.61
CA LEU A 145 0.08 13.28 -5.80
C LEU A 145 0.06 12.89 -7.28
N GLU A 146 0.47 11.66 -7.54
CA GLU A 146 0.28 10.99 -8.82
C GLU A 146 -0.50 9.71 -8.58
N PHE A 147 -1.41 9.39 -9.50
CA PHE A 147 -2.28 8.23 -9.39
C PHE A 147 -2.07 7.29 -10.57
N SER A 148 -2.11 6.00 -10.28
CA SER A 148 -2.07 4.98 -11.31
C SER A 148 -2.82 3.73 -10.88
N VAL A 149 -3.27 2.96 -11.87
CA VAL A 149 -3.96 1.69 -11.66
C VAL A 149 -3.30 0.60 -12.49
N ARG A 150 -3.16 -0.57 -11.90
CA ARG A 150 -2.82 -1.79 -12.62
C ARG A 150 -4.05 -2.68 -12.66
N LYS A 151 -4.58 -2.87 -13.87
CA LYS A 151 -5.76 -3.72 -14.11
C LYS A 151 -5.45 -5.19 -13.82
N PRO A 152 -6.46 -6.01 -13.54
CA PRO A 152 -6.27 -7.45 -13.38
C PRO A 152 -5.56 -8.06 -14.59
N GLY A 153 -4.52 -8.85 -14.35
CA GLY A 153 -3.71 -9.48 -15.41
C GLY A 153 -2.72 -8.57 -16.14
N ALA A 154 -2.73 -7.25 -15.88
CA ALA A 154 -1.73 -6.36 -16.44
C ALA A 154 -0.42 -6.40 -15.62
N GLU A 155 0.72 -6.23 -16.31
CA GLU A 155 2.04 -6.19 -15.68
C GLU A 155 2.41 -4.77 -15.21
N THR A 156 1.92 -3.75 -15.91
CA THR A 156 2.30 -2.35 -15.70
C THR A 156 1.16 -1.52 -15.11
N PHE A 157 1.54 -0.44 -14.42
CA PHE A 157 0.62 0.60 -14.00
C PHE A 157 0.38 1.60 -15.12
N GLU A 158 -0.89 1.97 -15.32
CA GLU A 158 -1.31 3.06 -16.20
C GLU A 158 -1.69 4.27 -15.35
N ALA A 159 -1.44 5.48 -15.84
CA ALA A 159 -1.88 6.71 -15.18
C ALA A 159 -3.41 6.69 -15.01
N ALA A 160 -3.88 7.16 -13.87
CA ALA A 160 -5.30 7.24 -13.55
C ALA A 160 -5.63 8.62 -12.99
N ASP A 161 -6.90 9.00 -13.07
CA ASP A 161 -7.44 10.18 -12.42
C ASP A 161 -8.48 9.72 -11.39
N PHE A 162 -8.22 10.00 -10.10
CA PHE A 162 -9.13 9.65 -9.01
C PHE A 162 -9.80 10.90 -8.47
N GLU A 163 -11.10 10.81 -8.22
CA GLU A 163 -11.84 11.88 -7.56
C GLU A 163 -11.24 12.17 -6.19
N ARG A 164 -11.08 13.46 -5.87
CA ARG A 164 -10.54 13.93 -4.61
C ARG A 164 -11.54 14.83 -3.87
N ASP A 165 -11.56 14.65 -2.55
CA ASP A 165 -12.26 15.51 -1.62
C ASP A 165 -11.31 15.89 -0.48
N GLY A 166 -10.51 16.93 -0.68
CA GLY A 166 -9.44 17.31 0.23
C GLY A 166 -8.38 16.21 0.38
N LYS A 167 -8.34 15.61 1.56
CA LYS A 167 -7.42 14.49 1.89
C LYS A 167 -7.96 13.11 1.48
N VAL A 168 -9.20 13.05 1.03
CA VAL A 168 -9.85 11.79 0.62
C VAL A 168 -9.63 11.58 -0.87
N VAL A 169 -9.26 10.36 -1.24
CA VAL A 169 -9.10 9.89 -2.62
C VAL A 169 -10.06 8.72 -2.82
N LEU A 170 -10.98 8.84 -3.78
CA LEU A 170 -11.94 7.82 -4.15
C LEU A 170 -11.33 6.97 -5.26
N LEU A 171 -10.99 5.71 -4.96
CA LEU A 171 -10.25 4.82 -5.87
C LEU A 171 -11.16 4.13 -6.88
N THR A 172 -12.31 3.68 -6.43
CA THR A 172 -13.36 3.08 -7.27
C THR A 172 -14.72 3.26 -6.62
N PRO A 173 -15.78 3.48 -7.39
CA PRO A 173 -17.15 3.49 -6.87
C PRO A 173 -17.71 2.08 -6.60
N ASP A 174 -17.12 1.04 -7.21
CA ASP A 174 -17.53 -0.35 -7.04
C ASP A 174 -16.31 -1.29 -7.12
N VAL A 175 -15.99 -1.92 -5.99
CA VAL A 175 -14.90 -2.91 -5.90
C VAL A 175 -15.20 -4.15 -6.75
N LYS A 176 -16.46 -4.52 -6.91
CA LYS A 176 -16.87 -5.68 -7.70
C LYS A 176 -16.47 -5.54 -9.17
N GLU A 177 -16.69 -4.36 -9.75
CA GLU A 177 -16.35 -4.06 -11.14
C GLU A 177 -14.83 -3.98 -11.37
N THR A 178 -14.06 -3.75 -10.31
CA THR A 178 -12.61 -3.56 -10.38
C THR A 178 -11.82 -4.62 -9.61
N MET A 179 -12.43 -5.79 -9.37
CA MET A 179 -11.83 -6.88 -8.61
C MET A 179 -10.46 -7.29 -9.16
N GLY A 180 -9.47 -7.38 -8.30
CA GLY A 180 -8.09 -7.73 -8.65
C GLY A 180 -7.26 -6.54 -9.16
N ALA A 181 -7.84 -5.36 -9.32
CA ALA A 181 -7.07 -4.14 -9.62
C ALA A 181 -6.16 -3.76 -8.47
N THR A 182 -5.02 -3.13 -8.80
CA THR A 182 -4.13 -2.49 -7.82
C THR A 182 -4.12 -1.00 -8.07
N TYR A 183 -4.55 -0.21 -7.11
CA TYR A 183 -4.48 1.24 -7.12
C TYR A 183 -3.18 1.69 -6.47
N ARG A 184 -2.52 2.69 -7.05
CA ARG A 184 -1.31 3.27 -6.50
C ARG A 184 -1.46 4.79 -6.38
N ILE A 185 -1.19 5.30 -5.19
CA ILE A 185 -1.07 6.72 -4.88
C ILE A 185 0.39 6.99 -4.58
N THR A 186 1.02 7.82 -5.39
CA THR A 186 2.41 8.23 -5.19
C THR A 186 2.44 9.67 -4.69
N ALA A 187 2.99 9.88 -3.51
CA ALA A 187 3.22 11.18 -2.89
C ALA A 187 4.68 11.60 -3.11
N LYS A 188 4.90 12.70 -3.81
CA LYS A 188 6.22 13.26 -4.08
C LYS A 188 6.44 14.53 -3.26
N TYR A 189 7.60 14.65 -2.65
CA TYR A 189 7.96 15.75 -1.77
C TYR A 189 8.98 16.66 -2.42
N ASP A 190 8.76 17.97 -2.37
CA ASP A 190 9.71 18.97 -2.88
C ASP A 190 11.01 18.99 -2.06
N ALA A 191 10.94 18.62 -0.79
CA ALA A 191 12.08 18.39 0.09
C ALA A 191 11.88 17.09 0.87
N PRO A 192 12.96 16.36 1.23
CA PRO A 192 12.81 15.11 1.96
C PRO A 192 12.14 15.31 3.32
N VAL A 193 11.21 14.40 3.66
CA VAL A 193 10.50 14.41 4.93
C VAL A 193 11.11 13.41 5.91
N ALA A 194 11.08 13.75 7.19
CA ALA A 194 11.57 12.85 8.24
C ALA A 194 10.66 11.61 8.38
N GLU A 195 11.21 10.48 8.78
CA GLU A 195 10.47 9.23 8.98
C GLU A 195 9.26 9.41 9.92
N ALA A 196 9.39 10.21 10.98
CA ALA A 196 8.30 10.49 11.90
C ALA A 196 7.14 11.31 11.29
N GLN A 197 7.35 11.90 10.11
CA GLN A 197 6.36 12.67 9.37
C GLN A 197 5.85 11.91 8.14
N ALA A 198 6.33 10.69 7.92
CA ALA A 198 5.94 9.85 6.79
C ALA A 198 4.42 9.83 6.59
N GLY A 199 4.00 9.73 5.35
CA GLY A 199 2.61 9.63 4.98
C GLY A 199 1.99 8.31 5.44
N THR A 200 0.71 8.33 5.71
CA THR A 200 -0.07 7.10 5.85
C THR A 200 -1.41 7.22 5.14
N ILE A 201 -2.01 6.08 4.86
CA ILE A 201 -3.36 5.99 4.31
C ILE A 201 -4.27 5.28 5.30
N LYS A 202 -5.55 5.68 5.29
CA LYS A 202 -6.62 5.06 6.04
C LYS A 202 -7.71 4.63 5.04
N PRO A 203 -7.68 3.36 4.60
CA PRO A 203 -8.69 2.84 3.68
C PRO A 203 -10.05 2.71 4.35
N PHE A 204 -11.10 2.92 3.58
CA PHE A 204 -12.47 2.70 3.98
C PHE A 204 -13.33 2.34 2.77
N ILE A 205 -14.44 1.63 3.02
CA ILE A 205 -15.46 1.41 2.01
C ILE A 205 -16.58 2.45 2.13
N TYR A 206 -17.22 2.77 1.01
CA TYR A 206 -18.29 3.77 0.99
C TYR A 206 -19.40 3.43 0.01
N ARG A 207 -20.57 4.02 0.24
CA ARG A 207 -21.70 3.98 -0.69
C ARG A 207 -22.36 5.35 -0.76
N THR A 208 -22.92 5.66 -1.93
CA THR A 208 -23.64 6.91 -2.20
C THR A 208 -25.11 6.68 -2.54
N ASP A 209 -25.52 5.43 -2.62
CA ASP A 209 -26.85 4.97 -3.05
C ASP A 209 -27.68 4.35 -1.92
N ARG A 210 -27.17 4.38 -0.67
CA ARG A 210 -27.86 3.78 0.47
C ARG A 210 -29.04 4.63 0.94
N ASP A 211 -30.14 3.97 1.30
CA ASP A 211 -31.29 4.63 1.91
C ASP A 211 -30.90 5.33 3.23
N GLY A 212 -31.50 6.50 3.47
CA GLY A 212 -31.24 7.31 4.66
C GLY A 212 -30.06 8.28 4.54
N LEU A 213 -29.40 8.35 3.38
CA LEU A 213 -28.35 9.33 3.14
C LEU A 213 -28.91 10.73 2.89
N THR A 214 -28.33 11.71 3.57
CA THR A 214 -28.52 13.12 3.24
C THR A 214 -27.79 13.45 1.93
N ALA A 215 -28.33 14.35 1.14
CA ALA A 215 -27.71 14.75 -0.15
C ALA A 215 -26.25 15.17 0.02
N GLY A 216 -25.37 14.56 -0.78
CA GLY A 216 -23.92 14.79 -0.75
C GLY A 216 -23.17 14.07 0.36
N LYS A 217 -23.86 13.30 1.19
CA LYS A 217 -23.26 12.43 2.21
C LYS A 217 -22.98 11.03 1.67
N ARG A 218 -22.15 10.29 2.38
CA ARG A 218 -21.78 8.91 2.10
C ARG A 218 -22.03 8.04 3.33
N TRP A 219 -22.45 6.82 3.11
CA TRP A 219 -22.27 5.75 4.06
C TRP A 219 -20.81 5.30 3.99
N GLU A 220 -20.12 5.23 5.13
CA GLU A 220 -18.70 4.90 5.20
C GLU A 220 -18.47 3.88 6.31
N VAL A 221 -17.56 2.90 6.08
CA VAL A 221 -17.05 1.99 7.11
C VAL A 221 -15.53 2.08 7.15
N HIS A 222 -15.02 2.46 8.31
CA HIS A 222 -13.59 2.55 8.62
C HIS A 222 -13.21 1.51 9.67
N ILE A 223 -11.92 1.30 9.89
CA ILE A 223 -11.48 0.51 11.04
C ILE A 223 -11.84 1.22 12.35
N PRO A 224 -12.00 0.47 13.47
CA PRO A 224 -12.39 1.04 14.75
C PRO A 224 -11.55 2.24 15.18
N TYR A 225 -12.22 3.18 15.82
CA TYR A 225 -11.62 4.43 16.34
C TYR A 225 -11.07 5.39 15.28
N GLU A 226 -11.16 5.09 14.01
CA GLU A 226 -10.90 6.07 12.97
C GLU A 226 -12.12 6.95 12.74
N ALA A 227 -11.91 8.26 12.82
CA ALA A 227 -12.99 9.21 12.54
C ALA A 227 -13.43 9.12 11.08
N PRO A 228 -14.75 9.14 10.82
CA PRO A 228 -15.29 9.19 9.47
C PRO A 228 -14.88 10.49 8.76
N THR A 229 -15.07 10.54 7.44
CA THR A 229 -14.81 11.78 6.70
C THR A 229 -15.88 12.84 6.96
N ALA A 230 -15.63 14.08 6.54
CA ALA A 230 -16.62 15.16 6.64
C ALA A 230 -17.90 14.88 5.83
N ARG A 231 -17.84 13.97 4.85
CA ARG A 231 -19.02 13.56 4.07
C ARG A 231 -19.74 12.33 4.61
N ALA A 232 -19.28 11.74 5.70
CA ALA A 232 -19.98 10.61 6.31
C ALA A 232 -21.38 11.03 6.80
N GLU A 233 -22.36 10.15 6.63
CA GLU A 233 -23.68 10.29 7.21
C GLU A 233 -23.65 9.91 8.69
N MET A 234 -23.78 10.88 9.56
CA MET A 234 -23.62 10.68 11.00
C MET A 234 -24.83 10.04 11.69
N SER A 235 -25.98 10.04 11.03
CA SER A 235 -27.23 9.49 11.61
C SER A 235 -27.21 7.97 11.80
N PHE A 236 -26.31 7.28 11.15
CA PHE A 236 -26.14 5.83 11.31
C PHE A 236 -25.40 5.42 12.59
N PHE A 237 -24.56 6.32 13.16
CA PHE A 237 -23.79 6.00 14.35
C PHE A 237 -24.67 5.80 15.59
N GLY A 238 -24.37 4.80 16.37
CA GLY A 238 -25.12 4.44 17.58
C GLY A 238 -26.48 3.79 17.29
N THR A 239 -26.76 3.39 16.05
CA THR A 239 -28.00 2.70 15.67
C THR A 239 -27.77 1.19 15.50
N ASN A 240 -28.83 0.41 15.51
CA ASN A 240 -28.80 -1.06 15.36
C ASN A 240 -27.75 -1.72 16.29
N ASP A 241 -26.77 -2.42 15.70
CA ASP A 241 -25.70 -3.10 16.45
C ASP A 241 -24.50 -2.19 16.72
N ASP A 242 -24.43 -1.03 16.09
CA ASP A 242 -23.35 -0.07 16.28
C ASP A 242 -23.41 0.56 17.69
N LYS A 243 -22.26 0.56 18.36
CA LYS A 243 -22.07 1.14 19.70
C LYS A 243 -21.09 2.32 19.68
N SER A 244 -20.94 2.92 18.51
CA SER A 244 -20.14 4.14 18.36
C SER A 244 -20.69 5.27 19.24
N VAL A 245 -19.76 6.06 19.77
CA VAL A 245 -20.01 7.27 20.55
C VAL A 245 -19.14 8.39 19.98
N PRO A 246 -19.57 9.04 18.88
CA PRO A 246 -18.76 10.00 18.12
C PRO A 246 -18.15 11.11 18.97
N GLU A 247 -18.90 11.63 19.95
CA GLU A 247 -18.42 12.68 20.87
C GLU A 247 -17.29 12.23 21.80
N LYS A 248 -17.05 10.91 21.89
CA LYS A 248 -15.91 10.32 22.62
C LYS A 248 -14.82 9.79 21.68
N GLY A 249 -14.95 10.00 20.37
CA GLY A 249 -14.01 9.46 19.38
C GLY A 249 -14.10 7.95 19.22
N ILE A 250 -15.22 7.34 19.60
CA ILE A 250 -15.47 5.90 19.46
C ILE A 250 -16.31 5.70 18.18
N TYR A 251 -15.75 5.02 17.21
CA TYR A 251 -16.36 4.79 15.90
C TYR A 251 -16.25 3.33 15.48
N TYR A 252 -17.24 2.83 14.76
CA TYR A 252 -17.28 1.53 14.06
C TYR A 252 -17.01 0.33 14.96
N VAL A 253 -17.61 0.32 16.14
CA VAL A 253 -17.54 -0.78 17.09
C VAL A 253 -18.93 -1.26 17.49
N ARG A 254 -19.06 -2.55 17.74
CA ARG A 254 -20.20 -3.22 18.37
C ARG A 254 -19.97 -3.42 19.86
N ALA A 255 -20.94 -4.08 20.51
CA ALA A 255 -20.74 -4.56 21.87
C ALA A 255 -19.43 -5.36 21.98
N GLU A 256 -18.79 -5.30 23.16
CA GLU A 256 -17.51 -5.99 23.42
C GLU A 256 -16.37 -5.56 22.49
N ASN A 257 -16.50 -4.37 21.92
CA ASN A 257 -15.51 -3.78 21.03
C ASN A 257 -15.31 -4.52 19.69
N TYR A 258 -16.27 -5.33 19.27
CA TYR A 258 -16.19 -6.04 18.00
C TYR A 258 -16.25 -5.05 16.83
N PRO A 259 -15.30 -5.10 15.88
CA PRO A 259 -15.20 -4.13 14.78
C PRO A 259 -16.16 -4.44 13.62
N PHE A 260 -16.49 -3.43 12.81
CA PHE A 260 -17.09 -3.60 11.47
C PHE A 260 -16.07 -3.64 10.34
N ALA A 261 -14.82 -3.38 10.65
CA ALA A 261 -13.68 -3.54 9.76
C ALA A 261 -12.42 -3.74 10.59
N PHE A 262 -11.42 -4.41 10.05
CA PHE A 262 -10.14 -4.56 10.74
C PHE A 262 -8.94 -4.52 9.78
N PHE A 263 -7.78 -4.37 10.36
CA PHE A 263 -6.49 -4.45 9.67
C PHE A 263 -5.62 -5.53 10.29
N LEU A 264 -5.22 -6.51 9.48
CA LEU A 264 -4.29 -7.56 9.85
C LEU A 264 -2.88 -7.18 9.41
N SER A 265 -2.11 -6.62 10.33
CA SER A 265 -0.74 -6.17 10.05
C SER A 265 0.17 -7.34 9.68
N GLY A 266 0.88 -7.23 8.55
CA GLY A 266 1.80 -8.25 8.05
C GLY A 266 1.14 -9.52 7.51
N ALA A 267 -0.20 -9.58 7.44
CA ALA A 267 -0.89 -10.69 6.80
C ALA A 267 -0.62 -10.70 5.30
N ASN A 268 -0.35 -11.87 4.75
CA ASN A 268 -0.11 -12.09 3.33
C ASN A 268 -1.28 -12.80 2.65
N ASP A 269 -1.19 -12.98 1.33
CA ASP A 269 -2.26 -13.61 0.54
C ASP A 269 -2.58 -15.04 1.00
N GLY A 270 -1.60 -15.80 1.51
CA GLY A 270 -1.80 -17.13 2.06
C GLY A 270 -2.58 -17.14 3.37
N ASP A 271 -2.34 -16.16 4.24
CA ASP A 271 -3.09 -15.98 5.48
C ASP A 271 -4.56 -15.66 5.18
N VAL A 272 -4.81 -14.80 4.18
CA VAL A 272 -6.16 -14.42 3.76
C VAL A 272 -6.89 -15.59 3.10
N ALA A 273 -6.22 -16.38 2.27
CA ALA A 273 -6.83 -17.56 1.66
C ALA A 273 -7.34 -18.54 2.72
N LYS A 274 -6.59 -18.72 3.81
CA LYS A 274 -7.04 -19.54 4.95
C LYS A 274 -8.25 -18.93 5.66
N LEU A 275 -8.24 -17.60 5.87
CA LEU A 275 -9.36 -16.90 6.49
C LEU A 275 -10.65 -17.09 5.67
N LEU A 276 -10.58 -16.87 4.35
CA LEU A 276 -11.70 -17.03 3.43
C LEU A 276 -12.19 -18.48 3.34
N ASP A 277 -11.29 -19.46 3.39
CA ASP A 277 -11.66 -20.89 3.39
C ASP A 277 -12.48 -21.27 4.63
N GLN A 278 -12.23 -20.64 5.77
CA GLN A 278 -12.92 -20.90 7.02
C GLN A 278 -14.25 -20.13 7.16
N THR A 279 -14.30 -18.87 6.71
CA THR A 279 -15.49 -18.01 6.91
C THR A 279 -16.60 -18.28 5.91
N ASN A 280 -16.32 -18.70 4.71
CA ASN A 280 -17.16 -19.16 3.58
C ASN A 280 -18.67 -18.82 3.62
N GLU A 281 -19.06 -17.55 3.83
CA GLU A 281 -20.44 -17.04 3.78
C GLU A 281 -21.45 -17.68 4.77
N LYS A 282 -20.99 -18.45 5.75
CA LYS A 282 -21.92 -19.22 6.62
C LYS A 282 -21.60 -19.12 8.09
N SER A 283 -20.43 -18.67 8.44
CA SER A 283 -20.01 -18.74 9.83
C SER A 283 -19.33 -17.44 10.24
N PRO A 284 -19.89 -16.74 11.25
CA PRO A 284 -19.30 -15.53 11.76
C PRO A 284 -17.87 -15.76 12.25
N ILE A 285 -16.99 -14.81 12.01
CA ILE A 285 -15.57 -14.90 12.34
C ILE A 285 -15.34 -15.10 13.86
N ASP A 286 -16.18 -14.51 14.69
CA ASP A 286 -16.15 -14.64 16.15
C ASP A 286 -16.54 -16.03 16.66
N GLN A 287 -17.16 -16.85 15.84
CA GLN A 287 -17.49 -18.25 16.15
C GLN A 287 -16.43 -19.23 15.68
N ILE A 288 -15.71 -18.89 14.60
CA ILE A 288 -14.69 -19.76 14.02
C ILE A 288 -13.36 -19.65 14.77
N TYR A 289 -13.00 -18.42 15.16
CA TYR A 289 -11.71 -18.12 15.77
C TYR A 289 -11.85 -17.78 17.26
N PRO A 290 -11.62 -18.73 18.18
CA PRO A 290 -11.79 -18.50 19.62
C PRO A 290 -10.95 -17.34 20.18
N ALA A 291 -9.78 -17.08 19.58
CA ALA A 291 -8.89 -16.00 20.01
C ALA A 291 -9.31 -14.61 19.48
N TYR A 292 -10.30 -14.55 18.56
CA TYR A 292 -10.79 -13.30 17.99
C TYR A 292 -11.42 -12.38 19.04
N ALA A 293 -12.21 -12.94 19.96
CA ALA A 293 -12.88 -12.16 21.01
C ALA A 293 -11.90 -11.35 21.87
N GLU A 294 -10.81 -11.98 22.32
CA GLU A 294 -9.80 -11.27 23.12
C GLU A 294 -9.01 -10.26 22.27
N TRP A 295 -8.76 -10.57 20.99
CA TRP A 295 -8.15 -9.63 20.06
C TRP A 295 -9.03 -8.39 19.89
N ALA A 296 -10.32 -8.55 19.61
CA ALA A 296 -11.27 -7.45 19.45
C ALA A 296 -11.42 -6.63 20.75
N ALA A 297 -11.62 -7.30 21.89
CA ALA A 297 -11.76 -6.64 23.19
C ALA A 297 -10.56 -5.78 23.58
N THR A 298 -9.37 -6.11 23.09
CA THR A 298 -8.12 -5.37 23.34
C THR A 298 -7.71 -4.44 22.20
N ASN A 299 -8.61 -4.19 21.24
CA ASN A 299 -8.34 -3.38 20.06
C ASN A 299 -7.06 -3.83 19.30
N GLY A 300 -6.90 -5.14 19.15
CA GLY A 300 -5.78 -5.71 18.41
C GLY A 300 -4.47 -5.83 19.17
N GLU A 301 -4.43 -5.52 20.46
CA GLU A 301 -3.17 -5.62 21.24
C GLU A 301 -2.78 -7.04 21.55
N LYS A 302 -3.76 -7.91 21.88
CA LYS A 302 -3.54 -9.33 22.19
C LYS A 302 -3.93 -10.20 20.99
N ASN A 303 -3.42 -11.43 20.96
CA ASN A 303 -3.73 -12.45 19.96
C ASN A 303 -3.62 -11.94 18.51
N LYS A 304 -2.59 -11.16 18.19
CA LYS A 304 -2.39 -10.54 16.86
C LYS A 304 -2.35 -11.55 15.70
N ASP A 305 -2.13 -12.80 16.01
CA ASP A 305 -2.07 -13.93 15.07
C ASP A 305 -3.30 -14.86 15.15
N TRP A 306 -4.42 -14.38 15.70
CA TRP A 306 -5.65 -15.15 15.91
C TRP A 306 -6.13 -15.88 14.65
N TYR A 307 -5.95 -15.27 13.48
CA TYR A 307 -6.35 -15.81 12.18
C TYR A 307 -5.42 -16.89 11.61
N LYS A 308 -4.28 -17.14 12.27
CA LYS A 308 -3.30 -18.18 11.88
C LYS A 308 -3.49 -19.50 12.63
N LYS A 309 -4.36 -19.54 13.64
CA LYS A 309 -4.50 -20.65 14.58
C LYS A 309 -5.69 -21.53 14.28
#